data_bb871d1c676307d41056245cdaffad4c
#
_entry.id   bb871d1c676307d41056245cdaffad4c
#
_cell.length_a   1.000
_cell.length_b   1.000
_cell.length_c   1.000
_cell.angle_alpha   90.00
_cell.angle_beta   90.00
_cell.angle_gamma   90.00
#
_symmetry.space_group_name_H-M   'P 1'
#
loop_
_entity.id
_entity.type
_entity.pdbx_description
1 polymer ?
#
loop_
_entity_poly.entity_id
_entity_poly.type
_entity_poly.pdbx_seq_one_letter_code
_entity_poly.pdbx_strand_id
1 'polypeptide(L)'
;MVFNMVGGAGGGIKLESIAITTPPDNITYLPGEVFDPAGMVVTASYSNGATLTATGWTYSPSGALPEGTNEVEIIYTEAGVTKTAVQAITVERGTISVPTVSGSLTYNGQAQSPTLTGYDADKMVLSGDTSGTNAGSYTAVVTPTEQYKWADGSTEAKDIQWSIAKATPSITFDPTSVSLDTSTTSQAVAVTYTGDGTLSAQSDNSGVATASLEGTTLTVTGVETGNTAIQVSASEGTNYTAASASLSVAVQFAIIIPVVPTQSGSLTYKPYTLQTVSWNNYDPDQLTIGGSVKGTNAGTYTATFT
;
A
#
# COMPACT_ATOMS: atom_id res chain seq x y z
N MET A 1 63.63 -85.07 1.11
CA MET A 1 62.28 -85.63 1.29
C MET A 1 61.36 -84.77 0.43
N VAL A 2 61.05 -85.25 -0.76
CA VAL A 2 60.21 -84.53 -1.72
C VAL A 2 58.78 -84.85 -1.35
N PHE A 3 58.02 -83.87 -0.83
CA PHE A 3 56.56 -83.98 -0.72
C PHE A 3 55.89 -83.68 -2.05
N ASN A 4 55.44 -84.76 -2.67
CA ASN A 4 54.65 -84.73 -3.90
C ASN A 4 53.20 -84.34 -3.46
N MET A 5 52.82 -83.08 -3.62
CA MET A 5 51.41 -82.69 -3.47
C MET A 5 50.64 -83.15 -4.69
N VAL A 6 49.86 -84.22 -4.48
CA VAL A 6 48.81 -84.66 -5.42
C VAL A 6 47.87 -83.51 -5.63
N GLY A 7 47.76 -83.03 -6.85
CA GLY A 7 46.83 -82.00 -7.25
C GLY A 7 45.37 -82.45 -7.07
N GLY A 8 44.78 -82.13 -5.98
CA GLY A 8 43.32 -82.08 -5.94
C GLY A 8 42.85 -80.88 -6.78
N ALA A 9 41.88 -81.08 -7.67
CA ALA A 9 41.20 -80.06 -8.40
C ALA A 9 40.43 -79.14 -7.38
N GLY A 10 41.22 -78.30 -6.72
CA GLY A 10 40.65 -77.28 -5.85
C GLY A 10 39.98 -76.22 -6.72
N GLY A 11 38.72 -76.33 -6.87
CA GLY A 11 37.95 -75.19 -7.34
C GLY A 11 38.28 -74.00 -6.51
N GLY A 12 38.88 -72.94 -7.08
CA GLY A 12 39.24 -71.73 -6.36
C GLY A 12 38.01 -71.17 -5.58
N ILE A 13 38.25 -70.58 -4.45
CA ILE A 13 37.20 -69.87 -3.68
C ILE A 13 36.55 -68.89 -4.66
N LYS A 14 35.23 -68.98 -4.78
CA LYS A 14 34.47 -68.12 -5.72
C LYS A 14 33.45 -67.24 -4.94
N LEU A 15 33.24 -66.03 -5.43
CA LEU A 15 32.19 -65.12 -4.95
C LEU A 15 30.81 -65.74 -5.23
N GLU A 16 30.01 -66.00 -4.21
CA GLU A 16 28.66 -66.59 -4.34
C GLU A 16 27.55 -65.55 -4.24
N SER A 17 27.67 -64.60 -3.31
CA SER A 17 26.66 -63.54 -3.14
C SER A 17 27.27 -62.33 -2.47
N ILE A 18 26.55 -61.22 -2.54
CA ILE A 18 26.72 -60.03 -1.67
C ILE A 18 25.44 -59.73 -0.93
N ALA A 19 25.57 -59.13 0.25
CA ALA A 19 24.43 -58.63 1.03
C ALA A 19 24.76 -57.27 1.66
N ILE A 20 23.80 -56.40 1.76
CA ILE A 20 23.89 -55.17 2.54
C ILE A 20 23.63 -55.55 4.00
N THR A 21 24.68 -55.54 4.79
CA THR A 21 24.62 -55.93 6.23
C THR A 21 24.39 -54.75 7.15
N THR A 22 24.68 -53.53 6.68
CA THR A 22 24.33 -52.29 7.31
C THR A 22 23.79 -51.36 6.21
N PRO A 23 22.57 -50.84 6.32
CA PRO A 23 22.04 -49.86 5.35
C PRO A 23 22.81 -48.55 5.44
N PRO A 24 22.69 -47.66 4.40
CA PRO A 24 23.25 -46.31 4.48
C PRO A 24 22.54 -45.48 5.54
N ASP A 25 23.20 -44.40 5.96
CA ASP A 25 22.68 -43.47 6.99
C ASP A 25 21.41 -42.72 6.49
N ASN A 26 21.29 -42.51 5.17
CA ASN A 26 20.10 -41.89 4.55
C ASN A 26 19.46 -42.83 3.53
N ILE A 27 18.16 -43.01 3.60
CA ILE A 27 17.35 -43.79 2.66
C ILE A 27 16.16 -43.00 2.10
N THR A 28 16.08 -41.68 2.38
CA THR A 28 15.01 -40.78 1.92
C THR A 28 15.63 -39.59 1.20
N TYR A 29 15.23 -39.36 -0.02
CA TYR A 29 15.82 -38.36 -0.91
C TYR A 29 14.75 -37.49 -1.53
N LEU A 30 15.10 -36.23 -1.84
CA LEU A 30 14.31 -35.38 -2.73
C LEU A 30 14.66 -35.68 -4.19
N PRO A 31 13.77 -35.44 -5.15
CA PRO A 31 14.08 -35.58 -6.57
C PRO A 31 15.30 -34.74 -6.96
N GLY A 32 16.20 -35.32 -7.74
CA GLY A 32 17.45 -34.67 -8.18
C GLY A 32 18.63 -34.84 -7.21
N GLU A 33 18.44 -35.35 -6.00
CA GLU A 33 19.55 -35.73 -5.11
C GLU A 33 20.27 -36.99 -5.62
N VAL A 34 21.47 -37.21 -5.14
CA VAL A 34 22.28 -38.39 -5.48
C VAL A 34 22.32 -39.32 -4.30
N PHE A 35 22.28 -40.65 -4.58
CA PHE A 35 22.40 -41.63 -3.52
C PHE A 35 23.72 -41.48 -2.74
N ASP A 36 23.63 -41.38 -1.42
CA ASP A 36 24.79 -41.31 -0.53
C ASP A 36 24.95 -42.66 0.20
N PRO A 37 26.03 -43.43 -0.09
CA PRO A 37 26.30 -44.71 0.55
C PRO A 37 26.95 -44.60 1.93
N ALA A 38 27.09 -43.41 2.53
CA ALA A 38 27.69 -43.22 3.83
C ALA A 38 27.07 -44.18 4.88
N GLY A 39 27.89 -44.80 5.71
CA GLY A 39 27.46 -45.77 6.72
C GLY A 39 27.13 -47.16 6.19
N MET A 40 27.00 -47.35 4.87
CA MET A 40 26.62 -48.65 4.29
C MET A 40 27.76 -49.66 4.34
N VAL A 41 27.42 -50.90 4.76
CA VAL A 41 28.37 -52.05 4.74
C VAL A 41 27.82 -53.14 3.81
N VAL A 42 28.62 -53.51 2.84
CA VAL A 42 28.36 -54.62 1.93
C VAL A 42 29.26 -55.79 2.30
N THR A 43 28.68 -56.98 2.46
CA THR A 43 29.41 -58.21 2.84
C THR A 43 29.33 -59.19 1.66
N ALA A 44 30.47 -59.68 1.23
CA ALA A 44 30.62 -60.75 0.24
C ALA A 44 30.66 -62.11 0.92
N SER A 45 29.98 -63.10 0.37
CA SER A 45 30.03 -64.52 0.79
C SER A 45 30.64 -65.36 -0.31
N TYR A 46 31.43 -66.32 0.10
CA TYR A 46 32.26 -67.18 -0.77
C TYR A 46 31.91 -68.67 -0.64
N SER A 47 32.27 -69.45 -1.70
CA SER A 47 31.98 -70.90 -1.80
C SER A 47 32.58 -71.77 -0.73
N ASN A 48 33.46 -71.26 0.13
CA ASN A 48 34.03 -71.94 1.31
C ASN A 48 33.31 -71.55 2.59
N GLY A 49 32.21 -70.78 2.52
CA GLY A 49 31.48 -70.29 3.68
C GLY A 49 32.07 -69.04 4.36
N ALA A 50 33.19 -68.53 3.85
CA ALA A 50 33.79 -67.32 4.40
C ALA A 50 32.95 -66.07 4.01
N THR A 51 32.96 -65.02 4.88
CA THR A 51 32.39 -63.73 4.58
C THR A 51 33.41 -62.63 4.81
N LEU A 52 33.42 -61.60 3.95
CA LEU A 52 34.34 -60.46 4.03
C LEU A 52 33.57 -59.16 3.70
N THR A 53 33.97 -58.05 4.29
CA THR A 53 33.47 -56.73 3.86
C THR A 53 33.95 -56.46 2.45
N ALA A 54 33.01 -56.26 1.52
CA ALA A 54 33.30 -55.92 0.14
C ALA A 54 33.68 -54.42 0.04
N THR A 55 34.77 -54.13 -0.69
CA THR A 55 35.23 -52.78 -0.99
C THR A 55 35.33 -52.60 -2.51
N GLY A 56 35.19 -51.37 -3.02
CA GLY A 56 35.27 -51.10 -4.46
C GLY A 56 34.04 -51.54 -5.27
N TRP A 57 32.90 -51.78 -4.59
CA TRP A 57 31.61 -51.93 -5.24
C TRP A 57 31.12 -50.61 -5.84
N THR A 58 30.23 -50.69 -6.80
CA THR A 58 29.56 -49.53 -7.44
C THR A 58 28.06 -49.65 -7.24
N TYR A 59 27.33 -48.61 -7.64
CA TYR A 59 25.85 -48.58 -7.52
C TYR A 59 25.21 -47.95 -8.76
N SER A 60 23.95 -48.29 -9.00
CA SER A 60 23.13 -47.74 -10.07
C SER A 60 21.70 -47.48 -9.57
N PRO A 61 21.11 -46.31 -9.88
CA PRO A 61 21.69 -45.17 -10.61
C PRO A 61 22.77 -44.45 -9.81
N SER A 62 23.82 -43.96 -10.47
CA SER A 62 24.92 -43.19 -9.83
C SER A 62 24.79 -41.68 -9.99
N GLY A 63 23.74 -41.20 -10.64
CA GLY A 63 23.41 -39.79 -10.85
C GLY A 63 22.21 -39.34 -10.01
N ALA A 64 21.61 -38.21 -10.44
CA ALA A 64 20.41 -37.67 -9.84
C ALA A 64 19.26 -38.70 -9.82
N LEU A 65 18.61 -38.85 -8.66
CA LEU A 65 17.53 -39.79 -8.47
C LEU A 65 16.19 -39.15 -8.91
N PRO A 66 15.49 -39.73 -9.89
CA PRO A 66 14.15 -39.32 -10.29
C PRO A 66 13.13 -39.57 -9.15
N GLU A 67 12.06 -38.77 -9.13
CA GLU A 67 10.90 -39.03 -8.26
C GLU A 67 10.34 -40.44 -8.48
N GLY A 68 10.01 -41.16 -7.41
CA GLY A 68 9.50 -42.52 -7.46
C GLY A 68 10.57 -43.60 -7.56
N THR A 69 11.87 -43.26 -7.57
CA THR A 69 12.93 -44.27 -7.42
C THR A 69 12.79 -44.92 -6.05
N ASN A 70 12.69 -46.24 -6.01
CA ASN A 70 12.44 -47.00 -4.79
C ASN A 70 13.58 -47.94 -4.42
N GLU A 71 14.63 -48.05 -5.27
CA GLU A 71 15.77 -48.93 -5.05
C GLU A 71 17.05 -48.43 -5.72
N VAL A 72 18.19 -48.81 -5.16
CA VAL A 72 19.53 -48.67 -5.75
C VAL A 72 20.20 -50.03 -5.78
N GLU A 73 20.63 -50.46 -6.96
CA GLU A 73 21.35 -51.72 -7.12
C GLU A 73 22.83 -51.52 -6.75
N ILE A 74 23.35 -52.35 -5.86
CA ILE A 74 24.74 -52.39 -5.44
C ILE A 74 25.42 -53.51 -6.26
N ILE A 75 26.53 -53.21 -6.92
CA ILE A 75 27.21 -54.08 -7.87
C ILE A 75 28.63 -54.31 -7.39
N TYR A 76 28.98 -55.57 -7.16
CA TYR A 76 30.33 -55.97 -6.77
C TYR A 76 30.87 -57.03 -7.73
N THR A 77 32.09 -56.81 -8.25
CA THR A 77 32.76 -57.74 -9.18
C THR A 77 34.12 -58.14 -8.63
N GLU A 78 34.34 -59.43 -8.48
CA GLU A 78 35.63 -60.01 -8.07
C GLU A 78 35.97 -61.19 -8.93
N ALA A 79 37.23 -61.28 -9.40
CA ALA A 79 37.77 -62.36 -10.29
C ALA A 79 36.82 -62.67 -11.47
N GLY A 80 36.17 -61.65 -12.07
CA GLY A 80 35.26 -61.80 -13.20
C GLY A 80 33.87 -62.32 -12.87
N VAL A 81 33.55 -62.48 -11.56
CA VAL A 81 32.20 -62.82 -11.08
C VAL A 81 31.53 -61.55 -10.55
N THR A 82 30.36 -61.19 -11.11
CA THR A 82 29.56 -60.07 -10.66
C THR A 82 28.38 -60.57 -9.83
N LYS A 83 28.14 -59.92 -8.71
CA LYS A 83 26.95 -60.12 -7.84
C LYS A 83 26.33 -58.77 -7.54
N THR A 84 25.00 -58.78 -7.30
CA THR A 84 24.24 -57.59 -6.98
C THR A 84 23.42 -57.77 -5.69
N ALA A 85 23.14 -56.65 -5.06
CA ALA A 85 22.21 -56.53 -3.93
C ALA A 85 21.43 -55.25 -4.09
N VAL A 86 20.21 -55.17 -3.53
CA VAL A 86 19.33 -54.01 -3.67
C VAL A 86 19.20 -53.29 -2.33
N GLN A 87 19.42 -51.99 -2.34
CA GLN A 87 19.09 -51.07 -1.26
C GLN A 87 17.78 -50.38 -1.55
N ALA A 88 16.77 -50.62 -0.70
CA ALA A 88 15.50 -49.91 -0.80
C ALA A 88 15.70 -48.43 -0.33
N ILE A 89 15.19 -47.51 -1.09
CA ILE A 89 15.16 -46.05 -0.79
C ILE A 89 13.79 -45.50 -1.10
N THR A 90 13.56 -44.23 -0.72
CA THR A 90 12.36 -43.48 -1.10
C THR A 90 12.80 -42.14 -1.69
N VAL A 91 12.30 -41.84 -2.90
CA VAL A 91 12.52 -40.54 -3.56
C VAL A 91 11.17 -39.89 -3.79
N GLU A 92 10.85 -38.90 -2.98
CA GLU A 92 9.58 -38.19 -2.98
C GLU A 92 9.77 -36.69 -2.85
N ARG A 93 8.87 -35.91 -3.45
CA ARG A 93 8.83 -34.47 -3.26
C ARG A 93 8.52 -34.11 -1.83
N GLY A 94 9.26 -33.16 -1.28
CA GLY A 94 8.96 -32.54 0.00
C GLY A 94 7.62 -31.81 -0.05
N THR A 95 6.88 -31.83 1.04
CA THR A 95 5.59 -31.15 1.13
C THR A 95 5.75 -29.78 1.78
N ILE A 96 5.18 -28.73 1.14
CA ILE A 96 5.21 -27.34 1.60
C ILE A 96 3.80 -26.75 1.60
N SER A 97 3.59 -25.75 2.43
CA SER A 97 2.35 -24.99 2.49
C SER A 97 2.40 -23.77 1.57
N VAL A 98 1.27 -23.36 1.04
CA VAL A 98 1.15 -22.09 0.30
C VAL A 98 1.39 -20.94 1.26
N PRO A 99 2.27 -19.97 0.94
CA PRO A 99 2.51 -18.80 1.77
C PRO A 99 1.24 -17.93 1.92
N THR A 100 1.18 -17.18 2.99
CA THR A 100 0.09 -16.24 3.25
C THR A 100 0.60 -14.82 3.41
N VAL A 101 -0.19 -13.84 2.96
CA VAL A 101 0.12 -12.41 3.16
C VAL A 101 -0.05 -12.08 4.63
N SER A 102 0.93 -11.37 5.21
CA SER A 102 0.84 -10.82 6.56
C SER A 102 1.03 -9.31 6.55
N GLY A 103 0.32 -8.63 7.47
CA GLY A 103 0.31 -7.18 7.56
C GLY A 103 -0.60 -6.52 6.51
N SER A 104 -0.66 -5.19 6.56
CA SER A 104 -1.40 -4.35 5.63
C SER A 104 -0.49 -3.24 5.10
N LEU A 105 -0.64 -2.92 3.83
CA LEU A 105 0.09 -1.84 3.18
C LEU A 105 -0.87 -0.68 2.91
N THR A 106 -0.37 0.55 3.10
CA THR A 106 -1.08 1.79 2.77
C THR A 106 -0.19 2.61 1.86
N TYR A 107 -0.77 3.25 0.87
CA TYR A 107 -0.05 4.09 -0.07
C TYR A 107 0.84 5.12 0.62
N ASN A 108 2.11 5.19 0.20
CA ASN A 108 3.13 6.10 0.74
C ASN A 108 4.01 6.74 -0.35
N GLY A 109 3.64 6.56 -1.62
CA GLY A 109 4.38 7.08 -2.77
C GLY A 109 5.62 6.27 -3.16
N GLN A 110 5.94 5.18 -2.44
CA GLN A 110 7.08 4.30 -2.72
C GLN A 110 6.61 2.92 -3.17
N ALA A 111 7.48 2.19 -3.88
CA ALA A 111 7.23 0.80 -4.18
C ALA A 111 7.22 -0.02 -2.87
N GLN A 112 6.20 -0.85 -2.70
CA GLN A 112 5.98 -1.71 -1.54
C GLN A 112 5.79 -3.15 -2.00
N SER A 113 6.22 -4.11 -1.18
CA SER A 113 6.07 -5.54 -1.43
C SER A 113 5.31 -6.18 -0.27
N PRO A 114 4.48 -7.21 -0.51
CA PRO A 114 3.80 -7.93 0.55
C PRO A 114 4.80 -8.72 1.39
N THR A 115 4.55 -8.83 2.67
CA THR A 115 5.25 -9.80 3.51
C THR A 115 4.55 -11.15 3.39
N LEU A 116 5.29 -12.18 2.96
CA LEU A 116 4.77 -13.53 2.78
C LEU A 116 5.27 -14.44 3.90
N THR A 117 4.37 -14.81 4.80
CA THR A 117 4.65 -15.78 5.85
C THR A 117 4.67 -17.18 5.28
N GLY A 118 5.75 -17.93 5.54
CA GLY A 118 5.95 -19.28 5.00
C GLY A 118 6.60 -19.32 3.62
N TYR A 119 6.99 -18.18 3.05
CA TYR A 119 7.78 -18.17 1.82
C TYR A 119 9.23 -18.58 2.09
N ASP A 120 9.74 -19.48 1.27
CA ASP A 120 11.10 -20.00 1.30
C ASP A 120 11.62 -20.10 -0.15
N ALA A 121 12.61 -19.26 -0.48
CA ALA A 121 13.15 -19.17 -1.83
C ALA A 121 13.89 -20.44 -2.30
N ASP A 122 14.32 -21.33 -1.39
CA ASP A 122 14.94 -22.61 -1.72
C ASP A 122 13.89 -23.65 -2.13
N LYS A 123 12.63 -23.46 -1.74
CA LYS A 123 11.54 -24.42 -1.95
C LYS A 123 10.51 -23.95 -2.96
N MET A 124 10.43 -22.65 -3.24
CA MET A 124 9.45 -22.10 -4.17
C MET A 124 9.95 -20.84 -4.87
N VAL A 125 9.43 -20.60 -6.05
CA VAL A 125 9.72 -19.41 -6.87
C VAL A 125 8.56 -18.42 -6.72
N LEU A 126 8.89 -17.16 -6.45
CA LEU A 126 7.96 -16.04 -6.42
C LEU A 126 8.04 -15.25 -7.73
N SER A 127 6.88 -14.93 -8.31
CA SER A 127 6.74 -14.20 -9.57
C SER A 127 5.43 -13.37 -9.57
N GLY A 128 5.04 -12.82 -10.71
CA GLY A 128 3.86 -11.97 -10.83
C GLY A 128 4.09 -10.58 -10.21
N ASP A 129 3.05 -10.01 -9.60
CA ASP A 129 3.13 -8.69 -8.96
C ASP A 129 3.80 -8.81 -7.59
N THR A 130 5.14 -8.84 -7.56
CA THR A 130 5.93 -8.93 -6.33
C THR A 130 6.13 -7.58 -5.63
N SER A 131 5.79 -6.48 -6.29
CA SER A 131 5.78 -5.13 -5.75
C SER A 131 4.77 -4.25 -6.45
N GLY A 132 4.28 -3.20 -5.76
CA GLY A 132 3.37 -2.20 -6.31
C GLY A 132 3.61 -0.83 -5.69
N THR A 133 3.27 0.24 -6.42
CA THR A 133 3.43 1.62 -5.91
C THR A 133 2.07 2.26 -5.61
N ASN A 134 1.07 2.04 -6.47
CA ASN A 134 -0.24 2.66 -6.32
C ASN A 134 -1.16 1.86 -5.37
N ALA A 135 -2.16 2.52 -4.82
CA ALA A 135 -3.24 1.81 -4.12
C ALA A 135 -4.00 0.93 -5.12
N GLY A 136 -4.29 -0.31 -4.72
CA GLY A 136 -4.95 -1.29 -5.58
C GLY A 136 -4.71 -2.72 -5.14
N SER A 137 -5.23 -3.65 -5.94
CA SER A 137 -5.06 -5.10 -5.77
C SER A 137 -4.01 -5.63 -6.71
N TYR A 138 -3.22 -6.58 -6.25
CA TYR A 138 -2.08 -7.18 -6.93
C TYR A 138 -2.13 -8.69 -6.77
N THR A 139 -1.50 -9.41 -7.70
CA THR A 139 -1.43 -10.87 -7.67
C THR A 139 0.02 -11.31 -7.79
N ALA A 140 0.61 -11.77 -6.70
CA ALA A 140 1.86 -12.52 -6.72
C ALA A 140 1.57 -13.99 -7.02
N VAL A 141 2.52 -14.69 -7.59
CA VAL A 141 2.40 -16.11 -7.98
C VAL A 141 3.53 -16.89 -7.33
N VAL A 142 3.21 -17.99 -6.68
CA VAL A 142 4.20 -18.90 -6.09
C VAL A 142 4.12 -20.26 -6.74
N THR A 143 5.27 -20.84 -7.07
CA THR A 143 5.37 -22.16 -7.70
C THR A 143 6.41 -22.99 -6.96
N PRO A 144 6.14 -24.23 -6.54
CA PRO A 144 7.13 -25.10 -5.93
C PRO A 144 8.29 -25.35 -6.88
N THR A 145 9.51 -25.51 -6.34
CA THR A 145 10.62 -26.04 -7.13
C THR A 145 10.39 -27.54 -7.43
N GLU A 146 11.20 -28.13 -8.31
CA GLU A 146 11.04 -29.53 -8.72
C GLU A 146 11.11 -30.52 -7.57
N GLN A 147 11.75 -30.15 -6.47
CA GLN A 147 11.91 -30.98 -5.28
C GLN A 147 10.72 -30.93 -4.33
N TYR A 148 9.73 -30.05 -4.55
CA TYR A 148 8.63 -29.82 -3.63
C TYR A 148 7.26 -29.89 -4.32
N LYS A 149 6.22 -30.12 -3.52
CA LYS A 149 4.80 -30.09 -3.87
C LYS A 149 4.01 -29.40 -2.77
N TRP A 150 2.86 -28.84 -3.12
CA TRP A 150 1.96 -28.30 -2.13
C TRP A 150 1.35 -29.38 -1.23
N ALA A 151 0.83 -28.99 -0.07
CA ALA A 151 0.16 -29.91 0.87
C ALA A 151 -1.03 -30.65 0.26
N ASP A 152 -1.66 -30.11 -0.80
CA ASP A 152 -2.72 -30.77 -1.56
C ASP A 152 -2.19 -31.78 -2.61
N GLY A 153 -0.87 -31.95 -2.71
CA GLY A 153 -0.19 -32.82 -3.66
C GLY A 153 0.06 -32.22 -5.04
N SER A 154 -0.45 -31.01 -5.33
CA SER A 154 -0.24 -30.32 -6.61
C SER A 154 1.14 -29.64 -6.69
N THR A 155 1.60 -29.38 -7.92
CA THR A 155 2.83 -28.62 -8.22
C THR A 155 2.52 -27.36 -9.03
N GLU A 156 1.26 -27.09 -9.29
CA GLU A 156 0.80 -25.95 -10.07
C GLU A 156 1.03 -24.64 -9.32
N ALA A 157 1.23 -23.58 -10.09
CA ALA A 157 1.35 -22.23 -9.53
C ALA A 157 0.09 -21.84 -8.74
N LYS A 158 0.28 -21.11 -7.64
CA LYS A 158 -0.81 -20.58 -6.79
C LYS A 158 -0.74 -19.07 -6.76
N ASP A 159 -1.89 -18.43 -6.90
CA ASP A 159 -2.05 -16.99 -6.80
C ASP A 159 -2.13 -16.55 -5.33
N ILE A 160 -1.37 -15.51 -5.01
CA ILE A 160 -1.37 -14.84 -3.71
C ILE A 160 -1.89 -13.42 -3.92
N GLN A 161 -3.14 -13.17 -3.51
CA GLN A 161 -3.74 -11.83 -3.58
C GLN A 161 -3.21 -10.95 -2.46
N TRP A 162 -2.80 -9.73 -2.80
CA TRP A 162 -2.38 -8.72 -1.86
C TRP A 162 -2.82 -7.33 -2.33
N SER A 163 -2.75 -6.32 -1.46
CA SER A 163 -3.22 -4.97 -1.81
C SER A 163 -2.48 -3.88 -1.07
N ILE A 164 -2.48 -2.69 -1.66
CA ILE A 164 -2.10 -1.43 -1.05
C ILE A 164 -3.37 -0.62 -0.87
N ALA A 165 -3.73 -0.30 0.37
CA ALA A 165 -4.89 0.53 0.68
C ALA A 165 -4.62 2.01 0.33
N LYS A 166 -5.68 2.77 0.02
CA LYS A 166 -5.58 4.21 -0.16
C LYS A 166 -5.17 4.90 1.13
N ALA A 167 -4.34 5.94 1.02
CA ALA A 167 -3.98 6.82 2.12
C ALA A 167 -5.09 7.85 2.39
N THR A 168 -5.13 8.41 3.59
CA THR A 168 -6.01 9.54 3.93
C THR A 168 -5.28 10.84 3.61
N PRO A 169 -5.82 11.73 2.76
CA PRO A 169 -5.20 13.01 2.47
C PRO A 169 -5.49 14.02 3.58
N SER A 170 -4.73 15.12 3.60
CA SER A 170 -4.98 16.29 4.44
C SER A 170 -5.40 17.49 3.60
N ILE A 171 -6.32 18.33 4.16
CA ILE A 171 -6.69 19.63 3.63
C ILE A 171 -6.46 20.64 4.74
N THR A 172 -5.65 21.66 4.50
CA THR A 172 -5.37 22.73 5.45
C THR A 172 -5.49 24.11 4.78
N PHE A 173 -5.70 25.15 5.58
CA PHE A 173 -5.96 26.52 5.12
C PHE A 173 -4.92 27.49 5.68
N ASP A 174 -4.50 28.45 4.88
CA ASP A 174 -3.71 29.60 5.31
C ASP A 174 -4.30 30.88 4.69
N PRO A 175 -4.90 31.76 5.52
CA PRO A 175 -5.12 31.67 6.97
C PRO A 175 -6.14 30.58 7.36
N THR A 176 -6.10 30.14 8.62
CA THR A 176 -6.99 29.10 9.19
C THR A 176 -8.41 29.54 9.47
N SER A 177 -8.69 30.85 9.34
CA SER A 177 -10.02 31.46 9.44
C SER A 177 -10.05 32.77 8.64
N VAL A 178 -11.24 33.24 8.26
CA VAL A 178 -11.45 34.45 7.49
C VAL A 178 -12.33 35.41 8.30
N SER A 179 -11.92 36.69 8.36
CA SER A 179 -12.73 37.78 8.91
C SER A 179 -12.85 38.87 7.86
N LEU A 180 -14.07 39.17 7.43
CA LEU A 180 -14.39 40.17 6.41
C LEU A 180 -15.14 41.34 7.03
N ASP A 181 -14.86 42.56 6.55
CA ASP A 181 -15.48 43.78 6.96
C ASP A 181 -15.79 44.69 5.75
N THR A 182 -16.22 45.93 6.00
CA THR A 182 -16.53 46.91 4.94
C THR A 182 -15.30 47.36 4.16
N SER A 183 -14.07 47.17 4.69
CA SER A 183 -12.81 47.48 3.99
C SER A 183 -12.24 46.27 3.26
N THR A 184 -12.53 45.08 3.75
CA THR A 184 -12.05 43.81 3.20
C THR A 184 -13.24 42.90 2.93
N THR A 185 -13.88 43.09 1.77
CA THR A 185 -15.10 42.34 1.38
C THR A 185 -14.80 40.96 0.80
N SER A 186 -13.54 40.68 0.46
CA SER A 186 -13.11 39.39 -0.12
C SER A 186 -11.68 39.06 0.31
N GLN A 187 -11.40 37.79 0.55
CA GLN A 187 -10.09 37.31 0.95
C GLN A 187 -9.73 36.01 0.24
N ALA A 188 -8.50 35.93 -0.26
CA ALA A 188 -7.92 34.69 -0.77
C ALA A 188 -7.31 33.88 0.38
N VAL A 189 -7.51 32.58 0.34
CA VAL A 189 -7.02 31.58 1.29
C VAL A 189 -6.28 30.51 0.52
N ALA A 190 -5.04 30.24 0.91
CA ALA A 190 -4.29 29.13 0.31
C ALA A 190 -4.79 27.80 0.89
N VAL A 191 -5.12 26.85 0.00
CA VAL A 191 -5.51 25.49 0.37
C VAL A 191 -4.32 24.57 0.10
N THR A 192 -3.80 23.93 1.15
CA THR A 192 -2.80 22.87 1.00
C THR A 192 -3.49 21.52 1.02
N TYR A 193 -3.30 20.73 -0.02
CA TYR A 193 -3.92 19.42 -0.20
C TYR A 193 -2.85 18.37 -0.58
N THR A 194 -2.85 17.24 0.13
CA THR A 194 -1.84 16.17 -0.07
C THR A 194 -2.33 15.02 -0.93
N GLY A 195 -3.58 15.02 -1.37
CA GLY A 195 -4.17 13.94 -2.16
C GLY A 195 -4.08 14.14 -3.67
N ASP A 196 -4.70 13.23 -4.41
CA ASP A 196 -4.74 13.16 -5.86
C ASP A 196 -6.17 13.26 -6.46
N GLY A 197 -7.17 13.53 -5.62
CA GLY A 197 -8.55 13.78 -6.05
C GLY A 197 -8.79 15.25 -6.42
N THR A 198 -9.99 15.55 -6.91
CA THR A 198 -10.40 16.90 -7.30
C THR A 198 -10.97 17.65 -6.11
N LEU A 199 -10.50 18.90 -5.90
CA LEU A 199 -11.01 19.78 -4.87
C LEU A 199 -12.29 20.52 -5.35
N SER A 200 -13.21 20.75 -4.41
CA SER A 200 -14.39 21.60 -4.57
C SER A 200 -14.64 22.40 -3.28
N ALA A 201 -15.31 23.53 -3.37
CA ALA A 201 -15.66 24.36 -2.22
C ALA A 201 -17.14 24.74 -2.26
N GLN A 202 -17.78 24.75 -1.09
CA GLN A 202 -19.17 25.16 -0.90
C GLN A 202 -19.34 25.90 0.42
N SER A 203 -20.09 27.00 0.39
CA SER A 203 -20.49 27.69 1.60
C SER A 203 -21.69 27.00 2.25
N ASP A 204 -21.66 26.85 3.59
CA ASP A 204 -22.81 26.36 4.37
C ASP A 204 -23.96 27.36 4.36
N ASN A 205 -23.67 28.69 4.21
CA ASN A 205 -24.63 29.75 4.04
C ASN A 205 -24.12 30.80 3.05
N SER A 206 -24.53 30.69 1.80
CA SER A 206 -24.15 31.62 0.72
C SER A 206 -24.75 33.03 0.86
N GLY A 207 -25.77 33.19 1.74
CA GLY A 207 -26.31 34.51 2.12
C GLY A 207 -25.35 35.30 3.00
N VAL A 208 -24.45 34.65 3.75
CA VAL A 208 -23.43 35.29 4.58
C VAL A 208 -22.12 35.45 3.82
N ALA A 209 -21.63 34.40 3.19
CA ALA A 209 -20.45 34.47 2.37
C ALA A 209 -20.50 33.44 1.22
N THR A 210 -19.91 33.77 0.09
CA THR A 210 -19.73 32.87 -1.05
C THR A 210 -18.28 32.40 -1.13
N ALA A 211 -18.05 31.29 -1.85
CA ALA A 211 -16.73 30.72 -2.07
C ALA A 211 -16.53 30.36 -3.53
N SER A 212 -15.34 30.62 -4.06
CA SER A 212 -14.86 30.18 -5.37
C SER A 212 -13.50 29.56 -5.20
N LEU A 213 -13.27 28.38 -5.80
CA LEU A 213 -11.99 27.66 -5.72
C LEU A 213 -11.39 27.53 -7.12
N GLU A 214 -10.17 28.03 -7.30
CA GLU A 214 -9.38 27.89 -8.51
C GLU A 214 -8.04 27.23 -8.18
N GLY A 215 -7.88 25.98 -8.61
CA GLY A 215 -6.72 25.16 -8.19
C GLY A 215 -6.69 25.00 -6.67
N THR A 216 -5.70 25.62 -6.02
CA THR A 216 -5.53 25.62 -4.56
C THR A 216 -5.77 27.01 -3.92
N THR A 217 -6.36 27.95 -4.68
CA THR A 217 -6.73 29.26 -4.16
C THR A 217 -8.22 29.33 -3.93
N LEU A 218 -8.63 29.42 -2.67
CA LEU A 218 -10.01 29.61 -2.25
C LEU A 218 -10.25 31.11 -2.05
N THR A 219 -11.16 31.70 -2.80
CA THR A 219 -11.61 33.09 -2.62
C THR A 219 -12.94 33.09 -1.87
N VAL A 220 -12.95 33.72 -0.70
CA VAL A 220 -14.14 33.91 0.13
C VAL A 220 -14.60 35.34 -0.01
N THR A 221 -15.89 35.56 -0.32
CA THR A 221 -16.48 36.87 -0.50
C THR A 221 -17.67 37.03 0.46
N GLY A 222 -17.67 38.09 1.29
CA GLY A 222 -18.74 38.42 2.21
C GLY A 222 -19.96 38.97 1.45
N VAL A 223 -21.15 38.57 1.91
CA VAL A 223 -22.45 38.98 1.35
C VAL A 223 -23.24 39.77 2.38
N GLU A 224 -23.40 39.21 3.56
CA GLU A 224 -24.15 39.83 4.67
C GLU A 224 -23.47 39.53 6.02
N THR A 225 -23.67 40.41 6.99
CA THR A 225 -23.13 40.22 8.35
C THR A 225 -23.63 38.91 8.96
N GLY A 226 -22.69 38.08 9.46
CA GLY A 226 -22.98 36.80 10.07
C GLY A 226 -21.76 35.90 10.14
N ASN A 227 -21.97 34.65 10.56
CA ASN A 227 -20.96 33.61 10.58
C ASN A 227 -21.40 32.46 9.71
N THR A 228 -20.45 31.86 8.99
CA THR A 228 -20.65 30.67 8.18
C THR A 228 -19.37 29.85 8.15
N ALA A 229 -19.41 28.68 7.49
CA ALA A 229 -18.24 27.92 7.17
C ALA A 229 -18.19 27.64 5.66
N ILE A 230 -16.98 27.52 5.13
CA ILE A 230 -16.74 27.03 3.79
C ILE A 230 -16.23 25.60 3.90
N GLN A 231 -16.99 24.65 3.35
CA GLN A 231 -16.57 23.26 3.22
C GLN A 231 -15.72 23.09 1.97
N VAL A 232 -14.47 22.67 2.13
CA VAL A 232 -13.61 22.24 1.04
C VAL A 232 -13.53 20.73 1.06
N SER A 233 -13.93 20.09 -0.05
CA SER A 233 -13.98 18.64 -0.19
C SER A 233 -13.09 18.20 -1.32
N ALA A 234 -12.39 17.07 -1.12
CA ALA A 234 -11.65 16.37 -2.13
C ALA A 234 -12.38 15.08 -2.52
N SER A 235 -12.58 14.84 -3.80
CA SER A 235 -13.07 13.55 -4.28
C SER A 235 -12.06 12.45 -4.01
N GLU A 236 -12.50 11.20 -4.02
CA GLU A 236 -11.61 10.06 -4.02
C GLU A 236 -10.73 10.08 -5.28
N GLY A 237 -9.43 9.87 -5.11
CA GLY A 237 -8.43 9.75 -6.16
C GLY A 237 -7.99 8.30 -6.37
N THR A 238 -6.91 8.12 -7.12
CA THR A 238 -6.30 6.80 -7.33
C THR A 238 -5.70 6.24 -6.05
N ASN A 239 -4.94 7.08 -5.33
CA ASN A 239 -4.12 6.67 -4.19
C ASN A 239 -4.62 7.18 -2.84
N TYR A 240 -5.59 8.09 -2.85
CA TYR A 240 -6.12 8.71 -1.63
C TYR A 240 -7.63 8.57 -1.54
N THR A 241 -8.12 8.44 -0.32
CA THR A 241 -9.55 8.48 -0.03
C THR A 241 -10.11 9.89 -0.20
N ALA A 242 -11.43 10.03 -0.27
CA ALA A 242 -12.08 11.33 -0.15
C ALA A 242 -11.81 11.95 1.23
N ALA A 243 -11.77 13.30 1.27
CA ALA A 243 -11.59 14.06 2.51
C ALA A 243 -12.35 15.38 2.44
N SER A 244 -12.61 16.00 3.60
CA SER A 244 -13.17 17.35 3.69
C SER A 244 -12.60 18.09 4.90
N ALA A 245 -12.55 19.41 4.77
CA ALA A 245 -12.17 20.31 5.85
C ALA A 245 -13.04 21.58 5.81
N SER A 246 -13.25 22.20 6.97
CA SER A 246 -14.11 23.36 7.16
C SER A 246 -13.28 24.58 7.53
N LEU A 247 -13.50 25.71 6.81
CA LEU A 247 -12.91 27.01 7.08
C LEU A 247 -13.96 27.92 7.70
N SER A 248 -13.70 28.42 8.91
CA SER A 248 -14.60 29.37 9.59
C SER A 248 -14.53 30.77 8.97
N VAL A 249 -15.68 31.39 8.73
CA VAL A 249 -15.81 32.74 8.15
C VAL A 249 -16.72 33.60 9.01
N ALA A 250 -16.24 34.78 9.37
CA ALA A 250 -16.99 35.82 10.02
C ALA A 250 -17.08 37.05 9.12
N VAL A 251 -18.29 37.58 8.89
CA VAL A 251 -18.53 38.80 8.13
C VAL A 251 -19.13 39.83 9.06
N GLN A 252 -18.50 41.01 9.18
CA GLN A 252 -18.90 42.10 10.07
C GLN A 252 -18.92 43.41 9.30
N PHE A 253 -19.96 43.63 8.50
CA PHE A 253 -20.13 44.90 7.82
C PHE A 253 -20.63 45.96 8.81
N ALA A 254 -19.94 47.09 8.86
CA ALA A 254 -20.33 48.19 9.71
C ALA A 254 -21.68 48.78 9.25
N ILE A 255 -22.63 48.88 10.15
CA ILE A 255 -23.87 49.64 9.91
C ILE A 255 -23.52 51.11 10.09
N ILE A 256 -23.49 51.87 9.00
CA ILE A 256 -23.37 53.33 9.10
C ILE A 256 -24.73 53.86 9.50
N ILE A 257 -24.86 54.35 10.74
CA ILE A 257 -26.05 55.06 11.20
C ILE A 257 -25.79 56.54 10.90
N PRO A 258 -26.47 57.15 9.92
CA PRO A 258 -26.29 58.57 9.62
C PRO A 258 -26.66 59.43 10.81
N VAL A 259 -25.82 60.38 11.15
CA VAL A 259 -26.17 61.40 12.17
C VAL A 259 -27.24 62.31 11.61
N VAL A 260 -28.34 62.44 12.34
CA VAL A 260 -29.44 63.36 11.92
C VAL A 260 -28.92 64.80 11.81
N PRO A 261 -28.97 65.40 10.59
CA PRO A 261 -28.47 66.73 10.39
C PRO A 261 -29.29 67.75 11.26
N THR A 262 -28.59 68.74 11.77
CA THR A 262 -29.19 69.84 12.52
C THR A 262 -28.98 71.18 11.81
N GLN A 263 -29.94 72.11 11.96
CA GLN A 263 -29.80 73.41 11.36
C GLN A 263 -28.55 74.13 11.91
N SER A 264 -27.69 74.64 10.99
CA SER A 264 -26.55 75.46 11.33
C SER A 264 -26.94 76.94 11.37
N GLY A 265 -26.88 77.53 12.55
CA GLY A 265 -27.23 78.90 12.75
C GLY A 265 -28.71 79.18 12.71
N SER A 266 -29.09 80.45 12.79
CA SER A 266 -30.45 80.97 12.70
C SER A 266 -30.58 81.92 11.48
N LEU A 267 -31.74 81.88 10.87
CA LEU A 267 -32.04 82.78 9.76
C LEU A 267 -32.96 83.90 10.28
N THR A 268 -32.58 85.15 9.97
CA THR A 268 -33.42 86.35 10.26
C THR A 268 -34.07 86.79 9.00
N TYR A 269 -35.36 87.09 9.03
CA TYR A 269 -36.12 87.56 7.86
C TYR A 269 -35.44 88.78 7.19
N LYS A 270 -35.22 88.63 5.89
CA LYS A 270 -34.73 89.68 4.98
C LYS A 270 -35.74 89.85 3.84
N PRO A 271 -36.39 91.09 3.70
CA PRO A 271 -37.38 91.29 2.64
C PRO A 271 -36.77 90.94 1.23
N TYR A 272 -37.56 90.23 0.43
CA TYR A 272 -37.28 89.91 -0.95
C TYR A 272 -36.00 89.08 -1.14
N THR A 273 -35.48 88.42 -0.11
CA THR A 273 -34.27 87.65 -0.20
C THR A 273 -34.58 86.18 0.09
N LEU A 274 -34.31 85.31 -0.89
CA LEU A 274 -34.37 83.85 -0.70
C LEU A 274 -33.25 83.45 0.27
N GLN A 275 -33.62 82.88 1.37
CA GLN A 275 -32.63 82.37 2.34
C GLN A 275 -32.59 80.82 2.29
N THR A 276 -31.42 80.27 2.34
CA THR A 276 -31.15 78.78 2.31
C THR A 276 -30.62 78.42 3.67
N VAL A 277 -31.11 77.30 4.20
CA VAL A 277 -30.63 76.70 5.46
C VAL A 277 -29.33 75.95 5.20
N SER A 278 -28.37 76.15 6.09
CA SER A 278 -27.14 75.26 6.14
C SER A 278 -27.36 74.24 7.25
N TRP A 279 -26.80 73.11 7.07
CA TRP A 279 -26.95 71.97 7.94
C TRP A 279 -25.59 71.54 8.49
N ASN A 280 -25.54 71.23 9.80
CA ASN A 280 -24.43 70.53 10.42
C ASN A 280 -24.63 69.00 10.22
N ASN A 281 -23.57 68.25 10.01
CA ASN A 281 -23.58 66.79 9.85
C ASN A 281 -24.41 66.29 8.65
N TYR A 282 -24.67 67.13 7.64
CA TYR A 282 -25.29 66.69 6.38
C TYR A 282 -24.22 66.18 5.44
N ASP A 283 -24.33 64.91 5.08
CA ASP A 283 -23.51 64.24 4.11
C ASP A 283 -24.37 63.86 2.89
N PRO A 284 -24.16 64.47 1.74
CA PRO A 284 -25.00 64.22 0.53
C PRO A 284 -24.77 62.82 -0.05
N ASP A 285 -23.66 62.10 0.31
CA ASP A 285 -23.41 60.74 -0.12
C ASP A 285 -24.20 59.71 0.70
N GLN A 286 -24.65 60.12 1.87
CA GLN A 286 -25.41 59.25 2.82
C GLN A 286 -26.87 59.62 2.98
N LEU A 287 -27.25 60.90 2.76
CA LEU A 287 -28.59 61.40 2.99
C LEU A 287 -29.09 62.27 1.84
N THR A 288 -30.33 62.04 1.45
CA THR A 288 -31.03 62.93 0.53
C THR A 288 -31.86 63.95 1.32
N ILE A 289 -31.74 65.22 0.95
CA ILE A 289 -32.52 66.30 1.56
C ILE A 289 -33.73 66.63 0.71
N GLY A 290 -34.92 66.65 1.33
CA GLY A 290 -36.18 67.03 0.75
C GLY A 290 -36.91 68.07 1.56
N GLY A 291 -38.12 68.38 1.17
CA GLY A 291 -38.94 69.33 1.89
C GLY A 291 -38.59 70.80 1.63
N SER A 292 -38.86 71.68 2.60
CA SER A 292 -38.66 73.13 2.44
C SER A 292 -37.29 73.56 2.98
N VAL A 293 -36.29 73.57 2.11
CA VAL A 293 -34.88 73.95 2.42
C VAL A 293 -34.60 75.46 2.17
N LYS A 294 -35.56 76.19 1.63
CA LYS A 294 -35.43 77.57 1.27
C LYS A 294 -36.75 78.33 1.62
N GLY A 295 -36.70 79.62 1.96
CA GLY A 295 -37.89 80.42 2.27
C GLY A 295 -37.65 81.94 2.08
N THR A 296 -38.68 82.68 1.70
CA THR A 296 -38.70 84.16 1.53
C THR A 296 -39.50 84.85 2.55
N ASN A 297 -40.39 84.20 3.27
CA ASN A 297 -41.25 84.75 4.29
C ASN A 297 -40.83 84.28 5.72
N ALA A 298 -41.19 85.05 6.71
CA ALA A 298 -41.07 84.58 8.07
C ALA A 298 -42.07 83.44 8.36
N GLY A 299 -41.58 82.35 8.95
CA GLY A 299 -42.36 81.14 9.19
C GLY A 299 -41.50 79.96 9.58
N THR A 300 -42.16 78.81 9.86
CA THR A 300 -41.51 77.55 10.15
C THR A 300 -41.50 76.71 8.89
N TYR A 301 -40.36 76.16 8.58
CA TYR A 301 -40.13 75.29 7.43
C TYR A 301 -39.66 73.94 7.89
N THR A 302 -40.07 72.87 7.18
CA THR A 302 -39.68 71.49 7.48
C THR A 302 -38.80 70.90 6.39
N ALA A 303 -37.62 70.52 6.71
CA ALA A 303 -36.75 69.65 5.83
C ALA A 303 -36.88 68.22 6.27
N THR A 304 -36.79 67.30 5.28
CA THR A 304 -36.82 65.86 5.49
C THR A 304 -35.46 65.26 4.98
N PHE A 305 -34.88 64.43 5.78
CA PHE A 305 -33.66 63.67 5.43
C PHE A 305 -34.03 62.20 5.29
N THR A 306 -33.67 61.54 4.20
CA THR A 306 -33.89 60.12 3.91
C THR A 306 -32.64 59.47 3.38
#